data_ddf5fdf1078f7a5b0a630f6cc0c794e9
#
_entry.id   ddf5fdf1078f7a5b0a630f6cc0c794e9
#
_cell.length_a   1.000
_cell.length_b   1.000
_cell.length_c   1.000
_cell.angle_alpha   90.00
_cell.angle_beta   90.00
_cell.angle_gamma   90.00
#
_symmetry.space_group_name_H-M   'P 1'
#
loop_
_entity.id
_entity.type
_entity.pdbx_description
1 polymer ?
#
loop_
_entity_poly.entity_id
_entity_poly.type
_entity_poly.pdbx_seq_one_letter_code
_entity_poly.pdbx_strand_id
1 'polypeptide(L)'
;MPMKKDINIAAIVSNDGCFDLQFRKDTRHERTNSPTYYRWKVQFVVTSPKVNAKILEEIKNVIGCGEVCITKGQARFSVQKIDDIAGTVVPFFRRNTLAEKKKKDFELWARGVEVIQKNKGKYLSSWKKHDILQLIEIQKSSAKYKNRPRQPKWLEMAQAFSKTS
;
A
#
# COMPACT_ATOMS: atom_id res chain seq x y z
N MET A 1 29.47 -6.06 -21.23
CA MET A 1 28.79 -5.12 -20.34
C MET A 1 28.87 -5.59 -18.90
N PRO A 2 29.49 -4.81 -18.04
CA PRO A 2 29.44 -5.18 -16.65
C PRO A 2 27.99 -5.16 -16.23
N MET A 3 27.45 -6.31 -15.96
CA MET A 3 26.16 -6.40 -15.31
C MET A 3 26.32 -5.74 -13.95
N LYS A 4 25.65 -4.61 -13.77
CA LYS A 4 25.41 -4.10 -12.42
C LYS A 4 24.86 -5.28 -11.63
N LYS A 5 25.43 -5.53 -10.45
CA LYS A 5 24.86 -6.50 -9.53
C LYS A 5 23.37 -6.18 -9.46
N ASP A 6 22.53 -7.07 -9.96
CA ASP A 6 21.11 -6.94 -9.85
C ASP A 6 20.80 -6.90 -8.36
N ILE A 7 20.29 -5.76 -7.91
CA ILE A 7 19.80 -5.64 -6.55
C ILE A 7 18.68 -6.65 -6.41
N ASN A 8 18.77 -7.49 -5.41
CA ASN A 8 17.67 -8.39 -5.10
C ASN A 8 16.58 -7.63 -4.38
N ILE A 9 15.72 -6.99 -5.17
CA ILE A 9 14.62 -6.16 -4.65
C ILE A 9 13.67 -7.00 -3.81
N ALA A 10 13.37 -8.23 -4.22
CA ALA A 10 12.51 -9.12 -3.45
C ALA A 10 13.06 -9.37 -2.04
N ALA A 11 14.38 -9.55 -1.89
CA ALA A 11 14.99 -9.73 -0.59
C ALA A 11 14.90 -8.46 0.27
N ILE A 12 15.17 -7.30 -0.32
CA ILE A 12 15.06 -6.00 0.39
C ILE A 12 13.63 -5.77 0.86
N VAL A 13 12.65 -5.98 -0.01
CA VAL A 13 11.23 -5.78 0.31
C VAL A 13 10.75 -6.79 1.35
N SER A 14 11.26 -8.02 1.31
CA SER A 14 10.91 -9.03 2.31
C SER A 14 11.30 -8.58 3.74
N ASN A 15 12.36 -7.79 3.86
CA ASN A 15 12.83 -7.27 5.16
C ASN A 15 12.28 -5.88 5.48
N ASP A 16 12.31 -4.97 4.52
CA ASP A 16 12.08 -3.54 4.76
C ASP A 16 10.85 -2.97 4.06
N GLY A 17 10.18 -3.77 3.23
CA GLY A 17 9.00 -3.32 2.50
C GLY A 17 7.72 -3.44 3.30
N CYS A 18 6.75 -2.59 2.96
CA CYS A 18 5.43 -2.60 3.56
C CYS A 18 4.36 -2.51 2.47
N PHE A 19 3.45 -3.47 2.48
CA PHE A 19 2.25 -3.47 1.66
C PHE A 19 1.09 -3.00 2.54
N ASP A 20 0.65 -1.76 2.34
CA ASP A 20 -0.23 -1.08 3.28
C ASP A 20 -1.62 -0.88 2.69
N LEU A 21 -2.64 -1.22 3.47
CA LEU A 21 -4.05 -1.00 3.16
C LEU A 21 -4.65 -0.19 4.29
N GLN A 22 -5.13 1.01 3.98
CA GLN A 22 -5.67 1.94 4.97
C GLN A 22 -7.09 2.34 4.63
N PHE A 23 -7.91 2.48 5.66
CA PHE A 23 -9.16 3.23 5.60
C PHE A 23 -8.88 4.62 6.19
N ARG A 24 -9.05 5.65 5.38
CA ARG A 24 -8.66 7.01 5.76
C ARG A 24 -9.83 7.96 5.77
N LYS A 25 -9.75 8.90 6.72
CA LYS A 25 -10.61 10.06 6.79
C LYS A 25 -9.84 11.23 6.18
N ASP A 26 -10.35 11.78 5.08
CA ASP A 26 -9.78 12.95 4.44
C ASP A 26 -10.69 14.15 4.65
N THR A 27 -10.13 15.23 5.17
CA THR A 27 -10.82 16.51 5.31
C THR A 27 -10.18 17.50 4.34
N ARG A 28 -10.96 18.05 3.42
CA ARG A 28 -10.47 19.14 2.57
C ARG A 28 -10.52 20.42 3.39
N HIS A 29 -9.38 21.09 3.50
CA HIS A 29 -9.24 22.33 4.27
C HIS A 29 -9.45 23.60 3.43
N GLU A 30 -9.95 23.47 2.22
CA GLU A 30 -10.10 24.58 1.26
C GLU A 30 -11.24 25.55 1.65
N ARG A 31 -12.17 25.10 2.46
CA ARG A 31 -13.35 25.89 2.89
C ARG A 31 -13.70 25.60 4.33
N THR A 32 -14.22 26.61 5.03
CA THR A 32 -14.93 26.42 6.29
C THR A 32 -16.13 25.52 5.99
N ASN A 33 -16.32 24.42 6.67
CA ASN A 33 -17.37 23.41 6.42
C ASN A 33 -17.09 22.48 5.23
N SER A 34 -15.82 22.25 4.88
CA SER A 34 -15.48 21.26 3.88
C SER A 34 -15.93 19.86 4.31
N PRO A 35 -16.57 19.08 3.43
CA PRO A 35 -17.04 17.76 3.80
C PRO A 35 -15.89 16.83 4.12
N THR A 36 -16.12 15.90 5.04
CA THR A 36 -15.19 14.85 5.38
C THR A 36 -15.45 13.66 4.48
N TYR A 37 -14.41 13.14 3.86
CA TYR A 37 -14.49 11.97 3.00
C TYR A 37 -13.78 10.80 3.64
N TYR A 38 -14.35 9.62 3.48
CA TYR A 38 -13.69 8.36 3.85
C TYR A 38 -13.30 7.64 2.57
N ARG A 39 -12.10 7.05 2.58
CA ARG A 39 -11.62 6.27 1.44
C ARG A 39 -10.69 5.15 1.85
N TRP A 40 -10.69 4.10 1.05
CA TRP A 40 -9.69 3.06 1.11
C TRP A 40 -8.48 3.47 0.27
N LYS A 41 -7.31 3.28 0.82
CA LYS A 41 -6.05 3.60 0.15
C LYS A 41 -5.07 2.47 0.30
N VAL A 42 -4.36 2.16 -0.78
CA VAL A 42 -3.22 1.25 -0.76
C VAL A 42 -1.96 2.02 -1.04
N GLN A 43 -0.85 1.56 -0.49
CA GLN A 43 0.47 2.05 -0.82
C GLN A 43 1.50 0.95 -0.65
N PHE A 44 2.58 1.07 -1.41
CA PHE A 44 3.77 0.26 -1.26
C PHE A 44 4.89 1.15 -0.78
N VAL A 45 5.59 0.77 0.30
CA VAL A 45 6.61 1.61 0.93
C VAL A 45 7.83 0.76 1.27
N VAL A 46 9.01 1.31 1.01
CA VAL A 46 10.28 0.78 1.50
C VAL A 46 10.98 1.90 2.25
N THR A 47 11.32 1.66 3.51
CA THR A 47 12.01 2.64 4.35
C THR A 47 13.41 2.14 4.67
N SER A 48 14.38 3.04 4.67
CA SER A 48 15.78 2.71 4.92
C SER A 48 16.48 3.90 5.56
N PRO A 49 17.62 3.70 6.27
CA PRO A 49 18.43 4.82 6.70
C PRO A 49 18.84 5.71 5.51
N LYS A 50 19.00 7.01 5.75
CA LYS A 50 19.37 8.00 4.72
C LYS A 50 20.59 7.58 3.91
N VAL A 51 21.58 6.93 4.55
CA VAL A 51 22.80 6.46 3.87
C VAL A 51 22.53 5.47 2.74
N ASN A 52 21.36 4.82 2.77
CA ASN A 52 20.94 3.84 1.77
C ASN A 52 19.96 4.41 0.73
N ALA A 53 19.80 5.74 0.67
CA ALA A 53 18.88 6.38 -0.28
C ALA A 53 19.15 5.97 -1.73
N LYS A 54 20.41 5.74 -2.08
CA LYS A 54 20.83 5.32 -3.41
C LYS A 54 20.20 3.96 -3.80
N ILE A 55 20.10 3.06 -2.84
CA ILE A 55 19.44 1.75 -3.06
C ILE A 55 17.98 1.94 -3.39
N LEU A 56 17.31 2.87 -2.71
CA LEU A 56 15.90 3.18 -2.98
C LEU A 56 15.70 3.80 -4.37
N GLU A 57 16.64 4.64 -4.81
CA GLU A 57 16.61 5.17 -6.18
C GLU A 57 16.76 4.05 -7.22
N GLU A 58 17.60 3.07 -6.95
CA GLU A 58 17.76 1.92 -7.84
C GLU A 58 16.48 1.08 -7.89
N ILE A 59 15.81 0.87 -6.75
CA ILE A 59 14.51 0.19 -6.68
C ILE A 59 13.49 0.94 -7.54
N LYS A 60 13.42 2.25 -7.40
CA LYS A 60 12.54 3.09 -8.22
C LYS A 60 12.80 2.91 -9.71
N ASN A 61 14.07 2.91 -10.11
CA ASN A 61 14.44 2.77 -11.52
C ASN A 61 14.07 1.40 -12.07
N VAL A 62 14.25 0.34 -11.29
CA VAL A 62 13.92 -1.02 -11.71
C VAL A 62 12.41 -1.24 -11.78
N ILE A 63 11.66 -0.79 -10.77
CA ILE A 63 10.21 -0.91 -10.75
C ILE A 63 9.57 0.00 -11.80
N GLY A 64 10.10 1.22 -11.96
CA GLY A 64 9.66 2.13 -13.01
C GLY A 64 8.63 3.16 -12.59
N CYS A 65 8.33 3.28 -11.29
CA CYS A 65 7.39 4.27 -10.77
C CYS A 65 7.67 4.57 -9.30
N GLY A 66 6.94 5.53 -8.74
CA GLY A 66 7.05 5.91 -7.34
C GLY A 66 7.96 7.08 -7.09
N GLU A 67 8.18 7.40 -5.82
CA GLU A 67 8.98 8.55 -5.39
C GLU A 67 9.88 8.18 -4.22
N VAL A 68 11.06 8.80 -4.18
CA VAL A 68 11.99 8.69 -3.04
C VAL A 68 12.02 10.03 -2.32
N CYS A 69 11.78 10.00 -1.01
CA CYS A 69 11.85 11.17 -0.15
C CYS A 69 12.84 10.93 0.98
N ILE A 70 13.56 11.98 1.40
CA ILE A 70 14.50 11.92 2.50
C ILE A 70 14.02 12.88 3.58
N THR A 71 13.79 12.36 4.79
CA THR A 71 13.37 13.17 5.94
C THR A 71 14.03 12.65 7.21
N LYS A 72 14.54 13.56 8.04
CA LYS A 72 15.06 13.27 9.40
C LYS A 72 15.93 12.00 9.48
N GLY A 73 16.89 11.86 8.57
CA GLY A 73 17.83 10.73 8.60
C GLY A 73 17.28 9.44 7.98
N GLN A 74 16.06 9.44 7.47
CA GLN A 74 15.49 8.28 6.77
C GLN A 74 15.24 8.59 5.30
N ALA A 75 15.38 7.56 4.46
CA ALA A 75 14.94 7.58 3.08
C ALA A 75 13.71 6.68 2.94
N ARG A 76 12.75 7.11 2.13
CA ARG A 76 11.51 6.39 1.91
C ARG A 76 11.18 6.37 0.42
N PHE A 77 11.01 5.18 -0.11
CA PHE A 77 10.43 4.96 -1.44
C PHE A 77 8.96 4.61 -1.26
N SER A 78 8.09 5.25 -2.06
CA SER A 78 6.66 4.96 -1.98
C SER A 78 6.00 4.99 -3.34
N VAL A 79 5.01 4.11 -3.52
CA VAL A 79 4.10 4.12 -4.66
C VAL A 79 2.70 4.22 -4.10
N GLN A 80 1.96 5.26 -4.49
CA GLN A 80 0.65 5.56 -3.93
C GLN A 80 -0.47 5.58 -4.97
N LYS A 81 -0.14 5.78 -6.25
CA LYS A 81 -1.15 5.80 -7.31
C LYS A 81 -1.65 4.39 -7.59
N ILE A 82 -2.97 4.21 -7.53
CA ILE A 82 -3.57 2.89 -7.73
C ILE A 82 -3.21 2.28 -9.09
N ASP A 83 -3.14 3.08 -10.14
CA ASP A 83 -2.79 2.59 -11.48
C ASP A 83 -1.36 2.06 -11.54
N ASP A 84 -0.41 2.75 -10.89
CA ASP A 84 0.97 2.31 -10.80
C ASP A 84 1.08 1.03 -9.96
N ILE A 85 0.34 0.97 -8.86
CA ILE A 85 0.33 -0.19 -7.99
C ILE A 85 -0.23 -1.41 -8.72
N ALA A 86 -1.40 -1.29 -9.32
CA ALA A 86 -2.06 -2.41 -9.99
C ALA A 86 -1.35 -2.82 -11.27
N GLY A 87 -0.83 -1.85 -12.02
CA GLY A 87 -0.22 -2.11 -13.33
C GLY A 87 1.27 -2.42 -13.30
N THR A 88 1.98 -2.03 -12.25
CA THR A 88 3.44 -2.16 -12.18
C THR A 88 3.91 -2.89 -10.94
N VAL A 89 3.53 -2.47 -9.74
CA VAL A 89 4.02 -3.05 -8.49
C VAL A 89 3.54 -4.50 -8.31
N VAL A 90 2.25 -4.74 -8.47
CA VAL A 90 1.69 -6.09 -8.30
C VAL A 90 2.30 -7.08 -9.31
N PRO A 91 2.34 -6.78 -10.62
CA PRO A 91 3.00 -7.69 -11.56
C PRO A 91 4.48 -7.91 -11.26
N PHE A 92 5.18 -6.88 -10.78
CA PHE A 92 6.60 -7.00 -10.44
C PHE A 92 6.85 -8.07 -9.37
N PHE A 93 6.08 -8.06 -8.27
CA PHE A 93 6.25 -9.02 -7.18
C PHE A 93 5.63 -10.38 -7.47
N ARG A 94 4.83 -10.51 -8.51
CA ARG A 94 4.40 -11.83 -9.01
C ARG A 94 5.50 -12.50 -9.81
N ARG A 95 6.36 -11.71 -10.48
CA ARG A 95 7.53 -12.23 -11.19
C ARG A 95 8.75 -12.40 -10.29
N ASN A 96 8.85 -11.62 -9.24
CA ASN A 96 10.00 -11.60 -8.31
C ASN A 96 9.51 -12.04 -6.93
N THR A 97 9.60 -13.34 -6.66
CA THR A 97 9.00 -13.97 -5.50
C THR A 97 9.56 -13.45 -4.17
N LEU A 98 8.69 -13.03 -3.29
CA LEU A 98 9.03 -12.59 -1.94
C LEU A 98 9.23 -13.78 -1.00
N ALA A 99 9.87 -13.53 0.16
CA ALA A 99 9.96 -14.51 1.24
C ALA A 99 8.56 -14.91 1.72
N GLU A 100 8.41 -16.13 2.20
CA GLU A 100 7.10 -16.77 2.45
C GLU A 100 6.11 -15.90 3.22
N LYS A 101 6.51 -15.36 4.37
CA LYS A 101 5.62 -14.51 5.19
C LYS A 101 5.23 -13.23 4.46
N LYS A 102 6.19 -12.57 3.84
CA LYS A 102 5.94 -11.35 3.07
C LYS A 102 5.10 -11.64 1.83
N LYS A 103 5.28 -12.79 1.21
CA LYS A 103 4.48 -13.23 0.06
C LYS A 103 3.01 -13.35 0.43
N LYS A 104 2.70 -13.92 1.61
CA LYS A 104 1.32 -14.03 2.08
C LYS A 104 0.71 -12.65 2.32
N ASP A 105 1.44 -11.74 2.93
CA ASP A 105 1.01 -10.36 3.12
C ASP A 105 0.77 -9.67 1.76
N PHE A 106 1.69 -9.85 0.82
CA PHE A 106 1.56 -9.31 -0.53
C PHE A 106 0.31 -9.83 -1.24
N GLU A 107 0.03 -11.12 -1.19
CA GLU A 107 -1.13 -11.71 -1.88
C GLU A 107 -2.46 -11.16 -1.32
N LEU A 108 -2.55 -10.98 -0.01
CA LEU A 108 -3.71 -10.34 0.61
C LEU A 108 -3.86 -8.89 0.13
N TRP A 109 -2.76 -8.16 0.15
CA TRP A 109 -2.73 -6.77 -0.30
C TRP A 109 -3.10 -6.65 -1.78
N ALA A 110 -2.61 -7.56 -2.62
CA ALA A 110 -2.93 -7.57 -4.06
C ALA A 110 -4.43 -7.77 -4.31
N ARG A 111 -5.11 -8.58 -3.50
CA ARG A 111 -6.57 -8.70 -3.57
C ARG A 111 -7.24 -7.38 -3.22
N GLY A 112 -6.74 -6.69 -2.21
CA GLY A 112 -7.23 -5.36 -1.85
C GLY A 112 -7.03 -4.36 -2.98
N VAL A 113 -5.88 -4.41 -3.65
CA VAL A 113 -5.60 -3.57 -4.82
C VAL A 113 -6.65 -3.81 -5.92
N GLU A 114 -6.99 -5.06 -6.21
CA GLU A 114 -8.01 -5.38 -7.22
C GLU A 114 -9.37 -4.77 -6.88
N VAL A 115 -9.77 -4.85 -5.60
CA VAL A 115 -11.05 -4.28 -5.14
C VAL A 115 -11.06 -2.77 -5.30
N ILE A 116 -9.98 -2.10 -4.91
CA ILE A 116 -9.87 -0.64 -5.01
C ILE A 116 -9.81 -0.20 -6.47
N GLN A 117 -9.06 -0.90 -7.30
CA GLN A 117 -8.96 -0.62 -8.74
C GLN A 117 -10.32 -0.71 -9.41
N LYS A 118 -11.08 -1.75 -9.11
CA LYS A 118 -12.43 -1.96 -9.64
C LYS A 118 -13.37 -0.81 -9.30
N ASN A 119 -13.19 -0.19 -8.14
CA ASN A 119 -14.04 0.89 -7.66
C ASN A 119 -13.45 2.28 -7.89
N LYS A 120 -12.37 2.37 -8.66
CA LYS A 120 -11.72 3.65 -8.95
C LYS A 120 -12.73 4.64 -9.56
N GLY A 121 -12.70 5.87 -9.06
CA GLY A 121 -13.60 6.93 -9.53
C GLY A 121 -15.00 6.90 -8.94
N LYS A 122 -15.32 5.91 -8.12
CA LYS A 122 -16.62 5.81 -7.45
C LYS A 122 -16.54 6.36 -6.04
N TYR A 123 -17.59 7.06 -5.61
CA TYR A 123 -17.75 7.43 -4.20
C TYR A 123 -17.94 6.17 -3.35
N LEU A 124 -17.45 6.18 -2.13
CA LEU A 124 -17.55 5.03 -1.24
C LEU A 124 -19.00 4.57 -1.04
N SER A 125 -19.93 5.51 -1.03
CA SER A 125 -21.37 5.21 -0.94
C SER A 125 -21.90 4.37 -2.10
N SER A 126 -21.20 4.37 -3.23
CA SER A 126 -21.56 3.58 -4.43
C SER A 126 -20.89 2.20 -4.46
N TRP A 127 -19.97 1.93 -3.52
CA TRP A 127 -19.31 0.63 -3.45
C TRP A 127 -20.28 -0.42 -2.93
N LYS A 128 -20.16 -1.63 -3.46
CA LYS A 128 -20.94 -2.76 -2.93
C LYS A 128 -20.46 -3.10 -1.52
N LYS A 129 -21.39 -3.40 -0.64
CA LYS A 129 -21.09 -3.82 0.73
C LYS A 129 -20.10 -4.98 0.77
N HIS A 130 -20.24 -5.93 -0.16
CA HIS A 130 -19.32 -7.07 -0.28
C HIS A 130 -17.86 -6.61 -0.46
N ASP A 131 -17.63 -5.60 -1.29
CA ASP A 131 -16.29 -5.07 -1.54
C ASP A 131 -15.68 -4.44 -0.28
N ILE A 132 -16.48 -3.67 0.46
CA ILE A 132 -16.04 -3.05 1.71
C ILE A 132 -15.70 -4.12 2.76
N LEU A 133 -16.56 -5.12 2.90
CA LEU A 133 -16.33 -6.22 3.85
C LEU A 133 -15.09 -7.03 3.48
N GLN A 134 -14.83 -7.22 2.19
CA GLN A 134 -13.65 -7.91 1.71
C GLN A 134 -12.37 -7.18 2.11
N LEU A 135 -12.33 -5.84 1.98
CA LEU A 135 -11.18 -5.04 2.39
C LEU A 135 -10.96 -5.09 3.90
N ILE A 136 -12.04 -5.06 4.68
CA ILE A 136 -11.97 -5.19 6.14
C ILE A 136 -11.34 -6.55 6.51
N GLU A 137 -11.79 -7.61 5.86
CA GLU A 137 -11.28 -8.95 6.12
C GLU A 137 -9.81 -9.09 5.74
N ILE A 138 -9.41 -8.52 4.61
CA ILE A 138 -8.01 -8.47 4.18
C ILE A 138 -7.17 -7.75 5.23
N GLN A 139 -7.62 -6.60 5.72
CA GLN A 139 -6.88 -5.83 6.72
C GLN A 139 -6.70 -6.62 8.03
N LYS A 140 -7.74 -7.32 8.49
CA LYS A 140 -7.66 -8.19 9.66
C LYS A 140 -6.68 -9.34 9.44
N SER A 141 -6.79 -10.02 8.31
CA SER A 141 -5.96 -11.17 8.00
C SER A 141 -4.48 -10.79 7.83
N SER A 142 -4.20 -9.61 7.28
CA SER A 142 -2.83 -9.16 7.06
C SER A 142 -2.12 -8.71 8.34
N ALA A 143 -2.87 -8.38 9.39
CA ALA A 143 -2.30 -7.88 10.64
C ALA A 143 -1.27 -8.84 11.24
N LYS A 144 -1.49 -10.14 11.16
CA LYS A 144 -0.59 -11.16 11.69
C LYS A 144 0.77 -11.22 10.96
N TYR A 145 0.87 -10.66 9.76
CA TYR A 145 2.10 -10.62 8.97
C TYR A 145 2.87 -9.32 9.15
N LYS A 146 2.36 -8.39 9.95
CA LYS A 146 2.96 -7.08 10.16
C LYS A 146 3.59 -7.00 11.54
N ASN A 147 4.75 -6.34 11.62
CA ASN A 147 5.43 -6.13 12.90
C ASN A 147 4.66 -5.16 13.81
N ARG A 148 3.88 -4.27 13.22
CA ARG A 148 3.04 -3.31 13.95
C ARG A 148 1.64 -3.33 13.36
N PRO A 149 0.70 -4.07 13.97
CA PRO A 149 -0.69 -4.07 13.52
C PRO A 149 -1.30 -2.67 13.60
N ARG A 150 -2.22 -2.37 12.68
CA ARG A 150 -2.91 -1.09 12.68
C ARG A 150 -3.83 -0.93 13.86
N GLN A 151 -4.05 0.33 14.22
CA GLN A 151 -4.96 0.72 15.28
C GLN A 151 -6.38 0.19 15.01
N PRO A 152 -7.01 -0.47 15.99
CA PRO A 152 -8.38 -1.01 15.83
C PRO A 152 -9.42 0.05 15.47
N LYS A 153 -9.21 1.30 15.84
CA LYS A 153 -10.16 2.38 15.58
C LYS A 153 -10.46 2.59 14.10
N TRP A 154 -9.49 2.38 13.22
CA TRP A 154 -9.72 2.51 11.77
C TRP A 154 -10.60 1.39 11.24
N LEU A 155 -10.42 0.20 11.79
CA LEU A 155 -11.23 -0.96 11.45
C LEU A 155 -12.67 -0.77 11.91
N GLU A 156 -12.87 -0.26 13.13
CA GLU A 156 -14.19 0.03 13.68
C GLU A 156 -14.94 1.05 12.81
N MET A 157 -14.26 2.10 12.36
CA MET A 157 -14.84 3.09 11.46
C MET A 157 -15.27 2.47 10.14
N ALA A 158 -14.45 1.60 9.56
CA ALA A 158 -14.78 0.92 8.31
C ALA A 158 -15.97 -0.02 8.49
N GLN A 159 -16.03 -0.75 9.59
CA GLN A 159 -17.14 -1.63 9.92
C GLN A 159 -18.44 -0.85 10.11
N ALA A 160 -18.38 0.27 10.83
CA ALA A 160 -19.55 1.14 11.03
C ALA A 160 -20.05 1.68 9.70
N PHE A 161 -19.14 2.11 8.82
CA PHE A 161 -19.47 2.60 7.50
C PHE A 161 -20.17 1.54 6.64
N SER A 162 -19.70 0.29 6.71
CA SER A 162 -20.30 -0.82 5.94
C SER A 162 -21.71 -1.16 6.38
N LYS A 163 -22.07 -0.89 7.66
CA LYS A 163 -23.42 -1.15 8.18
C LYS A 163 -24.45 -0.14 7.70
N THR A 164 -24.01 1.05 7.27
CA THR A 164 -24.90 2.13 6.85
C THR A 164 -25.13 2.19 5.34
N SER A 165 -24.43 1.35 4.59
CA SER A 165 -24.55 1.34 3.13
C SER A 165 -25.44 0.24 2.59
#